data_25d26269587887dc28389ed60d29c09c
#
_entry.id   25d26269587887dc28389ed60d29c09c
#
_cell.length_a   1.000
_cell.length_b   1.000
_cell.length_c   1.000
_cell.angle_alpha   90.00
_cell.angle_beta   90.00
_cell.angle_gamma   90.00
#
_symmetry.space_group_name_H-M   'P 1'
#
loop_
_entity.id
_entity.type
_entity.pdbx_description
1 polymer ?
#
loop_
_entity_poly.entity_id
_entity_poly.type
_entity_poly.pdbx_seq_one_letter_code
_entity_poly.pdbx_strand_id
1 'polypeptide(L)'
;MADDTGTPPATGSGGSARPGRAGAAAGRHATDSAGRARRPGKGRITGPDAAPILPATPGAQHHWDSRAGSVDEIESELARIWGLAAHEAELEGIPPAAQADAFGDPRVARRLDRGGELRIRARTSVLTLVVVATRPETLVRALDAIAELAGRHPSRAIILAPGDPDGPAALDARISLECSVRPTSVTETCAERILVQARGETAQHLAGIVTPLLIHDLPVVLWWADDPPLGSRQLRELAETSDGLLVDSGAFRDDGTARLSALAVMIAGGGIAVHDVGWMRLTLWRELLGGLFDHPLLVRELPSLRSVRLDVLRPGSTLRVSKAACFAGWLAAALHLDVVRPLAPKRNSESLVGAWTDGRREIPVEFRPVIAAVPVGAPATGSLQRVELELGRGRRVIRARVTRQADHLLATADWDGAEVARRAGRLEPFDEAPYVAEALDQIGHDRIFEESVARAARLVGG
;
A
#
# COMPACT_ATOMS: atom_id res chain seq x y z
N MET A 1 -52.98 26.16 30.50
CA MET A 1 -52.99 25.72 31.89
C MET A 1 -51.55 25.31 32.14
N ALA A 2 -50.75 26.23 32.54
CA ALA A 2 -50.41 26.65 33.92
C ALA A 2 -49.36 25.68 34.46
N ASP A 3 -48.10 26.09 34.47
CA ASP A 3 -47.34 26.74 35.56
C ASP A 3 -46.74 25.67 36.48
N ASP A 4 -45.55 25.71 37.01
CA ASP A 4 -44.78 26.81 37.53
C ASP A 4 -43.36 26.33 37.95
N THR A 5 -42.39 27.14 37.69
CA THR A 5 -41.26 27.67 38.44
C THR A 5 -40.50 26.88 39.54
N GLY A 6 -39.21 27.13 39.59
CA GLY A 6 -38.44 27.03 40.79
C GLY A 6 -36.93 26.99 40.69
N THR A 7 -36.27 28.15 40.58
CA THR A 7 -34.83 28.41 40.91
C THR A 7 -34.79 29.37 42.13
N PRO A 8 -33.63 29.68 42.73
CA PRO A 8 -32.51 28.99 43.39
C PRO A 8 -32.46 29.29 44.92
N PRO A 9 -31.40 29.34 45.73
CA PRO A 9 -30.22 30.18 45.59
C PRO A 9 -28.86 29.68 46.17
N ALA A 10 -27.86 30.50 45.90
CA ALA A 10 -26.48 30.60 46.27
C ALA A 10 -26.15 30.82 47.79
N THR A 11 -24.87 30.77 48.08
CA THR A 11 -23.98 31.49 49.03
C THR A 11 -22.93 30.50 49.58
N GLY A 12 -21.65 30.78 49.78
CA GLY A 12 -20.85 31.98 49.75
C GLY A 12 -19.53 31.72 50.48
N SER A 13 -18.51 32.52 50.17
CA SER A 13 -17.39 32.99 50.96
C SER A 13 -16.33 31.98 51.46
N GLY A 14 -15.03 32.19 51.46
CA GLY A 14 -14.17 33.35 51.31
C GLY A 14 -12.84 33.07 52.00
N GLY A 15 -11.76 33.79 51.69
CA GLY A 15 -10.52 33.88 52.46
C GLY A 15 -9.26 33.50 51.66
N SER A 16 -8.52 34.32 51.02
CA SER A 16 -7.59 35.38 51.44
C SER A 16 -6.40 34.90 52.29
N ALA A 17 -5.19 34.89 51.71
CA ALA A 17 -4.01 35.57 52.17
C ALA A 17 -2.72 35.28 51.38
N ARG A 18 -2.02 36.32 50.96
CA ARG A 18 -0.61 36.43 50.58
C ARG A 18 0.16 36.95 51.81
N PRO A 19 1.46 37.25 51.84
CA PRO A 19 2.66 36.83 51.06
C PRO A 19 3.92 36.57 51.94
N GLY A 20 5.09 36.26 51.29
CA GLY A 20 6.40 36.28 51.99
C GLY A 20 7.57 35.90 51.10
N ARG A 21 8.31 36.71 50.85
CA ARG A 21 9.56 37.37 50.47
C ARG A 21 10.82 36.52 50.67
N ALA A 22 11.68 36.52 49.62
CA ALA A 22 13.12 36.80 49.51
C ALA A 22 14.19 35.90 50.16
N GLY A 23 15.19 35.59 49.32
CA GLY A 23 16.50 35.13 49.77
C GLY A 23 17.46 34.87 48.60
N ALA A 24 18.25 35.86 48.22
CA ALA A 24 19.36 35.76 47.28
C ALA A 24 20.60 35.25 47.97
N ALA A 25 21.42 34.43 47.33
CA ALA A 25 22.86 34.37 47.56
C ALA A 25 23.61 33.82 46.34
N ALA A 26 24.61 34.59 45.95
CA ALA A 26 25.54 34.40 44.86
C ALA A 26 26.65 33.40 45.22
N GLY A 27 27.29 32.85 44.17
CA GLY A 27 28.72 32.61 44.26
C GLY A 27 29.26 31.29 43.77
N ARG A 28 29.95 31.38 42.65
CA ARG A 28 31.33 31.00 42.31
C ARG A 28 31.51 29.98 41.19
N HIS A 29 32.32 30.44 40.26
CA HIS A 29 32.93 29.71 39.16
C HIS A 29 33.74 28.49 39.61
N ALA A 30 33.67 27.42 38.84
CA ALA A 30 34.79 26.52 38.57
C ALA A 30 34.65 25.93 37.16
N THR A 31 35.61 26.28 36.34
CA THR A 31 35.93 25.65 35.05
C THR A 31 36.48 24.26 35.31
N ASP A 32 35.99 23.25 34.56
CA ASP A 32 36.86 22.13 34.23
C ASP A 32 36.53 21.57 32.83
N SER A 33 37.60 21.43 32.09
CA SER A 33 37.68 21.02 30.70
C SER A 33 37.73 19.48 30.59
N ALA A 34 36.80 18.84 29.91
CA ALA A 34 37.06 17.59 29.21
C ALA A 34 35.92 17.30 28.25
N GLY A 35 36.20 17.25 26.95
CA GLY A 35 35.26 16.93 25.89
C GLY A 35 34.74 15.50 25.99
N ARG A 36 33.46 15.38 26.11
CA ARG A 36 32.67 14.17 25.77
C ARG A 36 31.47 14.60 25.02
N ALA A 37 31.41 14.15 23.77
CA ALA A 37 30.24 14.27 22.92
C ALA A 37 29.00 13.73 23.66
N ARG A 38 28.03 14.59 23.90
CA ARG A 38 26.71 14.20 24.42
C ARG A 38 25.95 13.51 23.32
N ARG A 39 25.62 12.22 23.50
CA ARG A 39 24.59 11.54 22.77
C ARG A 39 23.27 12.31 22.92
N PRO A 40 22.52 12.57 21.82
CA PRO A 40 21.21 13.21 21.94
C PRO A 40 20.24 12.27 22.67
N GLY A 41 19.68 12.79 23.76
CA GLY A 41 18.70 12.10 24.56
C GLY A 41 17.41 11.87 23.75
N LYS A 42 16.81 10.71 23.97
CA LYS A 42 15.48 10.34 23.49
C LYS A 42 14.43 11.29 24.10
N GLY A 43 14.15 12.38 23.43
CA GLY A 43 13.02 13.25 23.70
C GLY A 43 11.83 12.78 22.85
N ARG A 44 10.90 12.07 23.47
CA ARG A 44 9.62 11.72 22.88
C ARG A 44 8.77 12.98 22.81
N ILE A 45 8.70 13.64 21.66
CA ILE A 45 7.74 14.73 21.42
C ILE A 45 6.43 14.10 21.01
N THR A 46 5.49 14.01 21.94
CA THR A 46 4.10 13.63 21.69
C THR A 46 3.27 14.91 21.61
N GLY A 47 3.05 15.40 20.40
CA GLY A 47 2.09 16.45 20.08
C GLY A 47 1.41 16.13 18.75
N PRO A 48 0.17 16.61 18.50
CA PRO A 48 -0.57 16.33 17.27
C PRO A 48 0.07 16.86 15.99
N ASP A 49 1.13 17.67 16.10
CA ASP A 49 1.90 18.24 14.98
C ASP A 49 3.29 17.59 14.77
N ALA A 50 3.58 16.49 15.42
CA ALA A 50 4.84 15.79 15.19
C ALA A 50 4.79 15.09 13.83
N ALA A 51 5.51 15.64 12.85
CA ALA A 51 5.67 14.99 11.55
C ALA A 51 6.20 13.55 11.73
N PRO A 52 5.67 12.57 10.99
CA PRO A 52 6.08 11.18 11.13
C PRO A 52 7.58 11.02 10.91
N ILE A 53 8.20 10.20 11.74
CA ILE A 53 9.63 9.86 11.61
C ILE A 53 9.73 8.83 10.47
N LEU A 54 10.61 9.06 9.51
CA LEU A 54 10.92 8.07 8.49
C LEU A 54 11.53 6.84 9.17
N PRO A 55 10.94 5.64 8.99
CA PRO A 55 11.51 4.43 9.54
C PRO A 55 12.85 4.13 8.87
N ALA A 56 13.82 3.61 9.62
CA ALA A 56 15.11 3.22 9.07
C ALA A 56 14.93 2.03 8.09
N THR A 57 15.65 2.08 6.96
CA THR A 57 15.72 0.96 6.04
C THR A 57 16.45 -0.22 6.71
N PRO A 58 15.88 -1.43 6.70
CA PRO A 58 16.54 -2.61 7.25
C PRO A 58 17.95 -2.81 6.66
N GLY A 59 18.96 -2.88 7.53
CA GLY A 59 20.33 -3.08 7.11
C GLY A 59 21.07 -1.84 6.58
N ALA A 60 20.47 -0.65 6.66
CA ALA A 60 21.17 0.59 6.33
C ALA A 60 22.34 0.82 7.29
N GLN A 61 23.52 1.10 6.74
CA GLN A 61 24.74 1.35 7.50
C GLN A 61 25.08 2.84 7.55
N HIS A 62 24.67 3.59 6.52
CA HIS A 62 24.88 5.01 6.39
C HIS A 62 23.53 5.72 6.22
N HIS A 63 23.41 6.88 6.86
CA HIS A 63 22.15 7.65 6.90
C HIS A 63 22.44 9.15 6.93
N TRP A 64 21.80 9.89 6.03
CA TRP A 64 21.85 11.35 5.96
C TRP A 64 20.42 11.90 5.92
N ASP A 65 20.15 12.96 6.65
CA ASP A 65 18.87 13.64 6.73
C ASP A 65 18.96 15.12 6.38
N SER A 66 17.87 15.67 5.87
CA SER A 66 17.66 17.10 5.73
C SER A 66 16.18 17.48 5.75
N ARG A 67 15.91 18.79 5.73
CA ARG A 67 14.59 19.39 5.62
C ARG A 67 14.60 20.48 4.57
N ALA A 68 13.41 20.71 3.97
CA ALA A 68 13.19 21.75 2.99
C ALA A 68 11.77 22.31 3.10
N GLY A 69 11.58 23.58 2.82
CA GLY A 69 10.30 24.28 2.83
C GLY A 69 9.76 24.60 1.42
N SER A 70 10.51 24.25 0.38
CA SER A 70 10.11 24.43 -1.02
C SER A 70 10.67 23.33 -1.92
N VAL A 71 10.15 23.20 -3.14
CA VAL A 71 10.62 22.19 -4.11
C VAL A 71 12.07 22.45 -4.51
N ASP A 72 12.44 23.69 -4.76
CA ASP A 72 13.82 24.08 -5.11
C ASP A 72 14.83 23.75 -3.98
N GLU A 73 14.39 23.94 -2.73
CA GLU A 73 15.18 23.53 -1.57
C GLU A 73 15.33 22.00 -1.49
N ILE A 74 14.30 21.23 -1.83
CA ILE A 74 14.39 19.76 -1.88
C ILE A 74 15.49 19.30 -2.83
N GLU A 75 15.52 19.84 -4.05
CA GLU A 75 16.56 19.51 -5.03
C GLU A 75 17.96 19.89 -4.55
N SER A 76 18.10 21.09 -3.98
CA SER A 76 19.36 21.59 -3.43
C SER A 76 19.86 20.71 -2.28
N GLU A 77 18.98 20.32 -1.37
CA GLU A 77 19.30 19.46 -0.22
C GLU A 77 19.63 18.02 -0.65
N LEU A 78 18.95 17.47 -1.65
CA LEU A 78 19.33 16.18 -2.25
C LEU A 78 20.75 16.23 -2.83
N ALA A 79 21.08 17.27 -3.58
CA ALA A 79 22.42 17.44 -4.14
C ALA A 79 23.48 17.56 -3.03
N ARG A 80 23.18 18.31 -1.97
CA ARG A 80 24.05 18.46 -0.79
C ARG A 80 24.28 17.13 -0.08
N ILE A 81 23.22 16.36 0.19
CA ILE A 81 23.32 15.05 0.85
C ILE A 81 24.17 14.08 0.03
N TRP A 82 23.98 14.04 -1.29
CA TRP A 82 24.82 13.23 -2.18
C TRP A 82 26.28 13.67 -2.19
N GLY A 83 26.55 14.98 -2.10
CA GLY A 83 27.90 15.52 -1.94
C GLY A 83 28.56 15.03 -0.64
N LEU A 84 27.83 15.02 0.47
CA LEU A 84 28.31 14.50 1.76
C LEU A 84 28.58 12.99 1.68
N ALA A 85 27.63 12.22 1.13
CA ALA A 85 27.76 10.77 0.98
C ALA A 85 28.96 10.39 0.09
N ALA A 86 29.22 11.16 -0.98
CA ALA A 86 30.39 10.98 -1.85
C ALA A 86 31.69 11.29 -1.08
N HIS A 87 31.74 12.37 -0.33
CA HIS A 87 32.91 12.75 0.45
C HIS A 87 33.24 11.72 1.54
N GLU A 88 32.25 11.21 2.26
CA GLU A 88 32.45 10.12 3.22
C GLU A 88 32.96 8.84 2.52
N ALA A 89 32.40 8.52 1.35
CA ALA A 89 32.86 7.40 0.55
C ALA A 89 34.34 7.53 0.14
N GLU A 90 34.78 8.74 -0.22
CA GLU A 90 36.21 9.01 -0.53
C GLU A 90 37.10 8.80 0.70
N LEU A 91 36.68 9.27 1.87
CA LEU A 91 37.40 9.09 3.14
C LEU A 91 37.51 7.59 3.52
N GLU A 92 36.47 6.82 3.29
CA GLU A 92 36.44 5.38 3.48
C GLU A 92 37.19 4.62 2.37
N GLY A 93 37.59 5.32 1.31
CA GLY A 93 38.26 4.77 0.14
C GLY A 93 37.32 3.95 -0.75
N ILE A 94 36.04 4.25 -0.75
CA ILE A 94 35.02 3.65 -1.63
C ILE A 94 34.98 4.48 -2.92
N PRO A 95 35.26 3.91 -4.12
CA PRO A 95 35.23 4.69 -5.35
C PRO A 95 33.79 5.00 -5.78
N PRO A 96 33.51 6.19 -6.38
CA PRO A 96 32.26 6.44 -7.05
C PRO A 96 32.00 5.45 -8.20
N ALA A 97 30.72 5.11 -8.49
CA ALA A 97 30.38 4.16 -9.55
C ALA A 97 30.98 4.52 -10.92
N ALA A 98 30.95 5.81 -11.29
CA ALA A 98 31.53 6.31 -12.56
C ALA A 98 33.07 6.10 -12.66
N GLN A 99 33.76 5.92 -11.53
CA GLN A 99 35.21 5.63 -11.50
C GLN A 99 35.47 4.12 -11.43
N ALA A 100 34.51 3.34 -10.96
CA ALA A 100 34.65 1.89 -10.84
C ALA A 100 34.44 1.15 -12.18
N ASP A 101 33.60 1.72 -13.08
CA ASP A 101 33.40 1.20 -14.44
C ASP A 101 34.65 1.35 -15.33
N ALA A 102 35.56 2.25 -14.99
CA ALA A 102 36.87 2.28 -15.61
C ALA A 102 37.76 1.18 -15.00
N PHE A 103 37.77 0.01 -15.60
CA PHE A 103 38.71 -1.09 -15.35
C PHE A 103 40.20 -0.66 -15.46
N GLY A 104 40.59 0.27 -14.65
CA GLY A 104 41.89 0.93 -14.68
C GLY A 104 42.08 1.94 -13.57
N ASP A 105 41.12 2.15 -12.68
CA ASP A 105 41.32 3.04 -11.54
C ASP A 105 42.40 2.46 -10.62
N PRO A 106 43.56 3.15 -10.47
CA PRO A 106 44.66 2.71 -9.62
C PRO A 106 44.24 2.55 -8.15
N ARG A 107 43.16 3.18 -7.71
CA ARG A 107 42.64 3.06 -6.34
C ARG A 107 41.94 1.72 -6.13
N VAL A 108 41.17 1.25 -7.12
CA VAL A 108 40.53 -0.06 -7.14
C VAL A 108 41.60 -1.17 -7.16
N ALA A 109 42.57 -1.08 -8.06
CA ALA A 109 43.66 -2.01 -8.17
C ALA A 109 44.45 -2.12 -6.85
N ARG A 110 44.87 -1.01 -6.22
CA ARG A 110 45.60 -0.98 -4.95
C ARG A 110 44.81 -1.58 -3.78
N ARG A 111 43.49 -1.56 -3.82
CA ARG A 111 42.63 -2.10 -2.75
C ARG A 111 42.44 -3.61 -2.90
N LEU A 112 42.31 -4.08 -4.12
CA LEU A 112 42.31 -5.53 -4.44
C LEU A 112 43.64 -6.15 -4.03
N ASP A 113 44.79 -5.50 -4.32
CA ASP A 113 46.12 -5.97 -3.95
C ASP A 113 46.36 -6.04 -2.43
N ARG A 114 45.61 -5.28 -1.63
CA ARG A 114 45.69 -5.27 -0.16
C ARG A 114 44.68 -6.21 0.52
N GLY A 115 43.91 -6.99 -0.23
CA GLY A 115 42.88 -7.87 0.31
C GLY A 115 41.69 -7.15 0.92
N GLY A 116 41.51 -5.87 0.59
CA GLY A 116 40.34 -5.06 1.05
C GLY A 116 39.12 -5.40 0.26
N GLU A 117 37.95 -5.44 0.91
CA GLU A 117 36.66 -5.52 0.23
C GLU A 117 36.48 -4.29 -0.67
N LEU A 118 36.30 -4.52 -1.96
CA LEU A 118 35.94 -3.47 -2.89
C LEU A 118 34.46 -3.10 -2.67
N ARG A 119 34.20 -1.83 -2.34
CA ARG A 119 32.85 -1.27 -2.19
C ARG A 119 32.70 -0.10 -3.13
N ILE A 120 31.52 0.04 -3.71
CA ILE A 120 31.19 1.14 -4.63
C ILE A 120 29.90 1.75 -4.14
N ARG A 121 29.90 3.04 -3.81
CA ARG A 121 28.69 3.80 -3.48
C ARG A 121 28.13 4.43 -4.74
N ALA A 122 26.91 4.02 -5.10
CA ALA A 122 26.27 4.45 -6.32
C ALA A 122 24.80 4.81 -6.07
N ARG A 123 24.29 5.74 -6.87
CA ARG A 123 22.85 5.95 -6.98
C ARG A 123 22.26 4.77 -7.74
N THR A 124 21.54 3.92 -7.05
CA THR A 124 21.04 2.64 -7.58
C THR A 124 19.54 2.65 -7.84
N SER A 125 18.90 3.83 -7.87
CA SER A 125 17.47 3.93 -8.16
C SER A 125 17.14 3.33 -9.53
N VAL A 126 16.21 2.38 -9.57
CA VAL A 126 15.72 1.73 -10.80
C VAL A 126 14.35 2.27 -11.24
N LEU A 127 13.69 3.02 -10.36
CA LEU A 127 12.41 3.69 -10.61
C LEU A 127 12.21 4.88 -9.67
N THR A 128 11.25 5.73 -9.99
CA THR A 128 10.69 6.71 -9.07
C THR A 128 9.35 6.18 -8.55
N LEU A 129 9.21 6.05 -7.24
CA LEU A 129 7.97 5.64 -6.58
C LEU A 129 7.30 6.85 -5.96
N VAL A 130 6.19 7.30 -6.53
CA VAL A 130 5.36 8.38 -5.97
C VAL A 130 4.26 7.77 -5.13
N VAL A 131 4.20 8.09 -3.85
CA VAL A 131 3.20 7.54 -2.92
C VAL A 131 2.31 8.64 -2.39
N VAL A 132 0.99 8.47 -2.46
CA VAL A 132 0.02 9.38 -1.86
C VAL A 132 -0.67 8.67 -0.70
N ALA A 133 -0.51 9.21 0.51
CA ALA A 133 -1.16 8.72 1.73
C ALA A 133 -1.83 9.89 2.46
N THR A 134 -3.17 9.86 2.49
CA THR A 134 -4.00 10.94 3.06
C THR A 134 -4.31 10.75 4.54
N ARG A 135 -4.14 9.53 5.06
CA ARG A 135 -4.40 9.17 6.45
C ARG A 135 -3.11 8.80 7.19
N PRO A 136 -2.95 9.23 8.45
CA PRO A 136 -1.73 8.94 9.22
C PRO A 136 -1.39 7.46 9.33
N GLU A 137 -2.38 6.60 9.54
CA GLU A 137 -2.18 5.15 9.64
C GLU A 137 -1.76 4.52 8.31
N THR A 138 -2.24 5.04 7.19
CA THR A 138 -1.82 4.58 5.86
C THR A 138 -0.41 5.07 5.54
N LEU A 139 -0.09 6.32 5.93
CA LEU A 139 1.25 6.86 5.77
C LEU A 139 2.30 6.01 6.51
N VAL A 140 2.02 5.61 7.76
CA VAL A 140 2.94 4.74 8.52
C VAL A 140 3.17 3.41 7.80
N ARG A 141 2.10 2.73 7.36
CA ARG A 141 2.22 1.46 6.62
C ARG A 141 2.97 1.61 5.30
N ALA A 142 2.70 2.70 4.56
CA ALA A 142 3.41 2.97 3.31
C ALA A 142 4.90 3.21 3.54
N LEU A 143 5.26 3.95 4.59
CA LEU A 143 6.66 4.19 4.97
C LEU A 143 7.38 2.89 5.36
N ASP A 144 6.72 2.01 6.11
CA ASP A 144 7.26 0.70 6.48
C ASP A 144 7.49 -0.17 5.24
N ALA A 145 6.49 -0.23 4.35
CA ALA A 145 6.61 -0.97 3.10
C ALA A 145 7.74 -0.45 2.20
N ILE A 146 7.89 0.88 2.06
CA ILE A 146 8.99 1.50 1.29
C ILE A 146 10.35 1.12 1.89
N ALA A 147 10.48 1.13 3.22
CA ALA A 147 11.72 0.76 3.87
C ALA A 147 12.12 -0.71 3.59
N GLU A 148 11.16 -1.62 3.55
CA GLU A 148 11.39 -3.03 3.19
C GLU A 148 11.71 -3.22 1.71
N LEU A 149 11.09 -2.42 0.84
CA LEU A 149 11.30 -2.47 -0.60
C LEU A 149 12.68 -1.99 -1.04
N ALA A 150 13.33 -1.11 -0.27
CA ALA A 150 14.61 -0.48 -0.62
C ALA A 150 15.71 -1.50 -0.98
N GLY A 151 15.67 -2.70 -0.40
CA GLY A 151 16.61 -3.78 -0.71
C GLY A 151 16.35 -4.49 -2.05
N ARG A 152 15.11 -4.54 -2.53
CA ARG A 152 14.69 -5.23 -3.76
C ARG A 152 14.45 -4.27 -4.92
N HIS A 153 13.82 -3.13 -4.62
CA HIS A 153 13.49 -2.07 -5.56
C HIS A 153 14.09 -0.75 -5.09
N PRO A 154 15.41 -0.56 -5.20
CA PRO A 154 16.02 0.71 -4.85
C PRO A 154 15.40 1.80 -5.71
N SER A 155 14.83 2.81 -5.06
CA SER A 155 14.04 3.83 -5.72
C SER A 155 14.30 5.21 -5.11
N ARG A 156 13.95 6.26 -5.88
CA ARG A 156 13.59 7.53 -5.28
C ARG A 156 12.12 7.43 -4.88
N ALA A 157 11.83 7.40 -3.59
CA ALA A 157 10.48 7.41 -3.06
C ALA A 157 10.06 8.85 -2.70
N ILE A 158 9.04 9.38 -3.40
CA ILE A 158 8.42 10.69 -3.13
C ILE A 158 7.09 10.40 -2.45
N ILE A 159 7.03 10.64 -1.14
CA ILE A 159 5.87 10.33 -0.32
C ILE A 159 5.11 11.62 -0.03
N LEU A 160 3.89 11.72 -0.52
CA LEU A 160 3.01 12.87 -0.37
C LEU A 160 1.98 12.60 0.73
N ALA A 161 1.98 13.44 1.75
CA ALA A 161 1.01 13.46 2.83
C ALA A 161 0.21 14.77 2.77
N PRO A 162 -0.79 14.88 1.88
CA PRO A 162 -1.61 16.08 1.77
C PRO A 162 -2.49 16.24 3.01
N GLY A 163 -2.40 17.43 3.62
CA GLY A 163 -3.22 17.85 4.76
C GLY A 163 -4.45 18.64 4.32
N ASP A 164 -4.90 19.56 5.18
CA ASP A 164 -6.08 20.41 4.95
C ASP A 164 -5.90 21.27 3.68
N PRO A 165 -6.75 21.07 2.64
CA PRO A 165 -6.64 21.84 1.40
C PRO A 165 -7.13 23.29 1.54
N ASP A 166 -7.92 23.59 2.57
CA ASP A 166 -8.51 24.91 2.83
C ASP A 166 -7.66 25.75 3.81
N GLY A 167 -6.60 25.15 4.36
CA GLY A 167 -5.67 25.80 5.27
C GLY A 167 -4.68 26.75 4.58
N PRO A 168 -3.80 27.42 5.32
CA PRO A 168 -2.72 28.22 4.74
C PRO A 168 -1.77 27.31 3.92
N ALA A 169 -1.35 27.82 2.76
CA ALA A 169 -0.39 27.13 1.90
C ALA A 169 0.94 26.90 2.63
N ALA A 170 1.36 25.68 2.71
CA ALA A 170 2.63 25.29 3.33
C ALA A 170 3.18 23.99 2.73
N LEU A 171 4.49 23.89 2.70
CA LEU A 171 5.23 22.69 2.36
C LEU A 171 6.31 22.45 3.43
N ASP A 172 6.34 21.25 3.99
CA ASP A 172 7.42 20.77 4.86
C ASP A 172 7.90 19.42 4.31
N ALA A 173 9.15 19.36 3.91
CA ALA A 173 9.75 18.15 3.36
C ALA A 173 10.87 17.62 4.27
N ARG A 174 10.86 16.30 4.44
CA ARG A 174 11.97 15.55 5.02
C ARG A 174 12.62 14.70 3.96
N ILE A 175 13.92 14.82 3.87
CA ILE A 175 14.74 14.14 2.88
C ILE A 175 15.65 13.19 3.61
N SER A 176 15.72 11.93 3.19
CA SER A 176 16.71 10.98 3.70
C SER A 176 17.37 10.19 2.58
N LEU A 177 18.65 9.95 2.72
CA LEU A 177 19.43 9.04 1.94
C LEU A 177 19.95 7.94 2.85
N GLU A 178 19.69 6.69 2.52
CA GLU A 178 20.15 5.54 3.28
C GLU A 178 20.85 4.56 2.37
N CYS A 179 22.06 4.18 2.74
CA CYS A 179 22.86 3.22 1.99
C CYS A 179 23.06 1.94 2.80
N SER A 180 22.87 0.79 2.14
CA SER A 180 23.06 -0.53 2.69
C SER A 180 24.07 -1.34 1.86
N VAL A 181 24.84 -2.18 2.53
CA VAL A 181 25.76 -3.12 1.91
C VAL A 181 25.16 -4.51 1.96
N ARG A 182 25.00 -5.14 0.81
CA ARG A 182 24.64 -6.57 0.77
C ARG A 182 25.90 -7.43 0.94
N PRO A 183 25.85 -8.51 1.73
CA PRO A 183 27.01 -9.39 1.95
C PRO A 183 27.64 -9.95 0.68
N THR A 184 26.86 -10.05 -0.41
CA THR A 184 27.27 -10.62 -1.70
C THR A 184 27.49 -9.57 -2.78
N SER A 185 27.39 -8.27 -2.48
CA SER A 185 27.52 -7.18 -3.46
C SER A 185 28.70 -6.28 -3.13
N VAL A 186 29.46 -5.92 -4.13
CA VAL A 186 30.49 -4.88 -4.04
C VAL A 186 29.89 -3.47 -4.10
N THR A 187 28.61 -3.35 -4.45
CA THR A 187 27.93 -2.08 -4.59
C THR A 187 27.05 -1.79 -3.38
N GLU A 188 27.22 -0.62 -2.77
CA GLU A 188 26.28 -0.10 -1.78
C GLU A 188 25.01 0.37 -2.48
N THR A 189 23.88 -0.16 -2.04
CA THR A 189 22.58 0.23 -2.55
C THR A 189 22.05 1.40 -1.74
N CYS A 190 21.81 2.55 -2.37
CA CYS A 190 21.31 3.75 -1.73
C CYS A 190 19.87 4.03 -2.16
N ALA A 191 18.99 4.25 -1.20
CA ALA A 191 17.59 4.62 -1.39
C ALA A 191 17.36 6.07 -0.96
N GLU A 192 16.69 6.85 -1.80
CA GLU A 192 16.30 8.22 -1.54
C GLU A 192 14.83 8.25 -1.10
N ARG A 193 14.52 8.94 -0.01
CA ARG A 193 13.14 9.13 0.45
C ARG A 193 12.88 10.61 0.71
N ILE A 194 11.80 11.13 0.14
CA ILE A 194 11.35 12.51 0.24
C ILE A 194 9.92 12.47 0.77
N LEU A 195 9.72 12.73 2.04
CA LEU A 195 8.38 12.85 2.64
C LEU A 195 7.96 14.31 2.60
N VAL A 196 6.91 14.62 1.85
CA VAL A 196 6.37 15.98 1.69
C VAL A 196 5.00 16.06 2.37
N GLN A 197 4.88 16.94 3.34
CA GLN A 197 3.62 17.36 3.91
C GLN A 197 3.20 18.68 3.25
N ALA A 198 2.11 18.66 2.49
CA ALA A 198 1.57 19.82 1.79
C ALA A 198 0.22 20.23 2.40
N ARG A 199 -0.03 21.54 2.52
CA ARG A 199 -1.30 22.11 3.02
C ARG A 199 -1.77 23.24 2.11
N GLY A 200 -3.06 23.58 2.21
CA GLY A 200 -3.65 24.66 1.43
C GLY A 200 -3.56 24.40 -0.08
N GLU A 201 -3.34 25.44 -0.85
CA GLU A 201 -3.18 25.36 -2.31
C GLU A 201 -2.10 24.36 -2.75
N THR A 202 -1.01 24.25 -1.98
CA THR A 202 0.07 23.29 -2.28
C THR A 202 -0.42 21.84 -2.23
N ALA A 203 -1.36 21.52 -1.34
CA ALA A 203 -1.97 20.18 -1.26
C ALA A 203 -2.91 19.87 -2.44
N GLN A 204 -3.39 20.88 -3.14
CA GLN A 204 -4.26 20.72 -4.31
C GLN A 204 -3.45 20.47 -5.61
N HIS A 205 -2.17 20.82 -5.64
CA HIS A 205 -1.29 20.78 -6.81
C HIS A 205 -0.10 19.83 -6.66
N LEU A 206 -0.38 18.58 -6.27
CA LEU A 206 0.66 17.58 -5.97
C LEU A 206 1.57 17.28 -7.17
N ALA A 207 1.05 17.31 -8.40
CA ALA A 207 1.86 17.10 -9.61
C ALA A 207 2.96 18.15 -9.76
N GLY A 208 2.70 19.40 -9.35
CA GLY A 208 3.69 20.47 -9.36
C GLY A 208 4.85 20.24 -8.38
N ILE A 209 4.61 19.48 -7.30
CA ILE A 209 5.67 19.08 -6.37
C ILE A 209 6.48 17.92 -6.96
N VAL A 210 5.81 16.94 -7.58
CA VAL A 210 6.41 15.68 -8.03
C VAL A 210 7.26 15.88 -9.27
N THR A 211 6.73 16.58 -10.28
CA THR A 211 7.36 16.66 -11.61
C THR A 211 8.82 17.11 -11.59
N PRO A 212 9.24 18.15 -10.84
CA PRO A 212 10.65 18.53 -10.79
C PRO A 212 11.54 17.48 -10.10
N LEU A 213 10.96 16.66 -9.20
CA LEU A 213 11.69 15.67 -8.42
C LEU A 213 11.83 14.32 -9.12
N LEU A 214 11.22 14.12 -10.29
CA LEU A 214 11.34 12.87 -11.05
C LEU A 214 12.78 12.67 -11.56
N ILE A 215 13.23 11.42 -11.59
CA ILE A 215 14.47 11.06 -12.24
C ILE A 215 14.16 10.78 -13.71
N HIS A 216 14.78 11.53 -14.60
CA HIS A 216 14.63 11.32 -16.04
C HIS A 216 15.08 9.90 -16.43
N ASP A 217 14.43 9.33 -17.43
CA ASP A 217 14.73 8.01 -18.01
C ASP A 217 14.46 6.81 -17.07
N LEU A 218 13.88 7.04 -15.89
CA LEU A 218 13.42 5.97 -15.01
C LEU A 218 11.89 5.87 -15.02
N PRO A 219 11.33 4.64 -14.95
CA PRO A 219 9.89 4.48 -14.84
C PRO A 219 9.36 5.11 -13.56
N VAL A 220 8.17 5.69 -13.66
CA VAL A 220 7.46 6.35 -12.57
C VAL A 220 6.23 5.52 -12.21
N VAL A 221 6.15 5.06 -10.97
CA VAL A 221 4.98 4.34 -10.44
C VAL A 221 4.29 5.21 -9.40
N LEU A 222 3.02 5.51 -9.62
CA LEU A 222 2.15 6.19 -8.67
C LEU A 222 1.42 5.16 -7.80
N TRP A 223 1.73 5.11 -6.53
CA TRP A 223 0.99 4.31 -5.55
C TRP A 223 0.04 5.20 -4.75
N TRP A 224 -1.26 5.07 -5.01
CA TRP A 224 -2.29 5.70 -4.17
C TRP A 224 -2.68 4.75 -3.04
N ALA A 225 -2.10 4.93 -1.87
CA ALA A 225 -2.17 3.97 -0.76
C ALA A 225 -3.53 3.97 0.00
N ASP A 226 -4.34 5.01 -0.20
CA ASP A 226 -5.70 5.14 0.35
C ASP A 226 -6.77 4.89 -0.72
N ASP A 227 -8.03 5.29 -0.44
CA ASP A 227 -9.12 5.31 -1.41
C ASP A 227 -8.83 6.36 -2.50
N PRO A 228 -8.52 5.94 -3.74
CA PRO A 228 -8.14 6.88 -4.78
C PRO A 228 -9.33 7.75 -5.20
N PRO A 229 -9.13 9.06 -5.43
CA PRO A 229 -10.17 9.95 -5.93
C PRO A 229 -10.34 9.78 -7.45
N LEU A 230 -10.75 8.57 -7.87
CA LEU A 230 -10.92 8.22 -9.29
C LEU A 230 -11.81 9.26 -10.00
N GLY A 231 -11.32 9.74 -11.16
CA GLY A 231 -11.97 10.80 -11.93
C GLY A 231 -11.64 12.23 -11.47
N SER A 232 -10.92 12.43 -10.37
CA SER A 232 -10.48 13.77 -9.95
C SER A 232 -9.38 14.32 -10.85
N ARG A 233 -9.26 15.66 -10.86
CA ARG A 233 -8.16 16.36 -11.54
C ARG A 233 -6.80 15.99 -10.94
N GLN A 234 -6.70 15.94 -9.62
CA GLN A 234 -5.46 15.65 -8.90
C GLN A 234 -4.87 14.29 -9.25
N LEU A 235 -5.71 13.22 -9.25
CA LEU A 235 -5.25 11.89 -9.65
C LEU A 235 -4.83 11.86 -11.13
N ARG A 236 -5.58 12.54 -11.99
CA ARG A 236 -5.27 12.60 -13.43
C ARG A 236 -3.92 13.26 -13.69
N GLU A 237 -3.67 14.42 -13.09
CA GLU A 237 -2.40 15.17 -13.26
C GLU A 237 -1.18 14.33 -12.79
N LEU A 238 -1.31 13.58 -11.68
CA LEU A 238 -0.26 12.66 -11.24
C LEU A 238 -0.12 11.44 -12.15
N ALA A 239 -1.23 10.89 -12.64
CA ALA A 239 -1.23 9.74 -13.54
C ALA A 239 -0.61 10.09 -14.90
N GLU A 240 -0.77 11.31 -15.40
CA GLU A 240 -0.15 11.81 -16.66
C GLU A 240 1.39 11.85 -16.58
N THR A 241 1.96 11.89 -15.39
CA THR A 241 3.42 11.86 -15.15
C THR A 241 3.95 10.49 -14.79
N SER A 242 3.10 9.45 -14.83
CA SER A 242 3.40 8.11 -14.34
C SER A 242 3.20 7.04 -15.42
N ASP A 243 4.03 6.01 -15.40
CA ASP A 243 3.92 4.84 -16.30
C ASP A 243 2.95 3.78 -15.74
N GLY A 244 2.77 3.74 -14.42
CA GLY A 244 1.86 2.82 -13.75
C GLY A 244 1.17 3.43 -12.54
N LEU A 245 -0.07 3.01 -12.30
CA LEU A 245 -0.86 3.33 -11.12
C LEU A 245 -1.09 2.09 -10.28
N LEU A 246 -0.68 2.13 -9.02
CA LEU A 246 -0.98 1.10 -8.02
C LEU A 246 -2.05 1.61 -7.06
N VAL A 247 -3.15 0.85 -6.94
CA VAL A 247 -4.24 1.10 -6.00
C VAL A 247 -4.44 -0.09 -5.06
N ASP A 248 -5.25 0.07 -4.02
CA ASP A 248 -5.76 -1.05 -3.22
C ASP A 248 -7.29 -1.04 -3.21
N SER A 249 -7.92 -1.91 -4.00
CA SER A 249 -9.39 -2.06 -4.01
C SER A 249 -9.95 -2.48 -2.65
N GLY A 250 -9.11 -2.98 -1.75
CA GLY A 250 -9.47 -3.23 -0.35
C GLY A 250 -9.62 -1.96 0.49
N ALA A 251 -9.06 -0.84 0.05
CA ALA A 251 -9.16 0.46 0.70
C ALA A 251 -10.35 1.31 0.20
N PHE A 252 -11.04 0.89 -0.86
CA PHE A 252 -12.18 1.62 -1.43
C PHE A 252 -13.25 1.89 -0.37
N ARG A 253 -13.78 3.12 -0.37
CA ARG A 253 -14.81 3.56 0.57
C ARG A 253 -16.16 2.90 0.28
N ASP A 254 -17.04 3.01 1.25
CA ASP A 254 -18.40 2.49 1.21
C ASP A 254 -18.43 0.98 0.89
N ASP A 255 -19.25 0.57 -0.05
CA ASP A 255 -19.30 -0.81 -0.55
C ASP A 255 -18.25 -1.11 -1.65
N GLY A 256 -17.58 -0.09 -2.14
CA GLY A 256 -16.55 -0.16 -3.18
C GLY A 256 -17.08 -0.22 -4.62
N THR A 257 -18.41 -0.25 -4.84
CA THR A 257 -19.00 -0.42 -6.18
C THR A 257 -18.71 0.76 -7.10
N ALA A 258 -18.95 1.98 -6.64
CA ALA A 258 -18.70 3.19 -7.43
C ALA A 258 -17.21 3.36 -7.79
N ARG A 259 -16.30 3.01 -6.87
CA ARG A 259 -14.85 3.05 -7.12
C ARG A 259 -14.42 2.00 -8.13
N LEU A 260 -14.99 0.80 -8.04
CA LEU A 260 -14.69 -0.28 -8.98
C LEU A 260 -15.16 0.07 -10.40
N SER A 261 -16.34 0.67 -10.54
CA SER A 261 -16.85 1.15 -11.83
C SER A 261 -15.98 2.28 -12.40
N ALA A 262 -15.57 3.23 -11.58
CA ALA A 262 -14.67 4.31 -12.01
C ALA A 262 -13.27 3.78 -12.38
N LEU A 263 -12.76 2.76 -11.69
CA LEU A 263 -11.51 2.09 -12.03
C LEU A 263 -11.60 1.39 -13.38
N ALA A 264 -12.73 0.69 -13.65
CA ALA A 264 -12.97 0.05 -14.94
C ALA A 264 -12.99 1.07 -16.10
N VAL A 265 -13.60 2.23 -15.90
CA VAL A 265 -13.60 3.32 -16.89
C VAL A 265 -12.18 3.85 -17.13
N MET A 266 -11.39 4.02 -16.07
CA MET A 266 -10.00 4.46 -16.17
C MET A 266 -9.15 3.45 -16.97
N ILE A 267 -9.26 2.16 -16.65
CA ILE A 267 -8.56 1.07 -17.35
C ILE A 267 -8.98 1.04 -18.83
N ALA A 268 -10.27 1.14 -19.13
CA ALA A 268 -10.78 1.14 -20.50
C ALA A 268 -10.28 2.34 -21.34
N GLY A 269 -9.91 3.44 -20.68
CA GLY A 269 -9.28 4.61 -21.31
C GLY A 269 -7.85 4.38 -21.79
N GLY A 270 -7.16 3.35 -21.28
CA GLY A 270 -5.85 2.86 -21.79
C GLY A 270 -4.68 3.83 -21.60
N GLY A 271 -4.80 4.87 -20.79
CA GLY A 271 -3.77 5.91 -20.64
C GLY A 271 -2.63 5.55 -19.69
N ILE A 272 -2.82 4.57 -18.80
CA ILE A 272 -1.85 4.16 -17.78
C ILE A 272 -2.09 2.69 -17.41
N ALA A 273 -1.02 1.95 -17.16
CA ALA A 273 -1.11 0.60 -16.60
C ALA A 273 -1.60 0.65 -15.14
N VAL A 274 -2.60 -0.16 -14.79
CA VAL A 274 -3.17 -0.17 -13.45
C VAL A 274 -2.90 -1.51 -12.77
N HIS A 275 -2.42 -1.45 -11.54
CA HIS A 275 -2.21 -2.58 -10.64
C HIS A 275 -3.02 -2.42 -9.37
N ASP A 276 -3.44 -3.53 -8.76
CA ASP A 276 -4.28 -3.50 -7.55
C ASP A 276 -3.72 -4.47 -6.50
N VAL A 277 -3.30 -3.92 -5.37
CA VAL A 277 -2.86 -4.72 -4.20
C VAL A 277 -3.96 -5.68 -3.75
N GLY A 278 -5.23 -5.25 -3.82
CA GLY A 278 -6.38 -6.11 -3.53
C GLY A 278 -6.45 -7.31 -4.45
N TRP A 279 -6.15 -7.13 -5.75
CA TRP A 279 -6.07 -8.19 -6.75
C TRP A 279 -4.92 -9.16 -6.49
N MET A 280 -3.74 -8.66 -6.14
CA MET A 280 -2.58 -9.48 -5.83
C MET A 280 -2.83 -10.37 -4.61
N ARG A 281 -3.50 -9.83 -3.57
CA ARG A 281 -3.94 -10.63 -2.41
C ARG A 281 -4.92 -11.75 -2.75
N LEU A 282 -5.49 -11.76 -3.95
CA LEU A 282 -6.36 -12.84 -4.45
C LEU A 282 -5.59 -13.91 -5.24
N THR A 283 -4.28 -13.76 -5.48
CA THR A 283 -3.47 -14.69 -6.28
C THR A 283 -3.59 -16.12 -5.74
N LEU A 284 -3.33 -16.32 -4.45
CA LEU A 284 -3.43 -17.65 -3.84
C LEU A 284 -4.85 -18.26 -3.94
N TRP A 285 -5.90 -17.43 -3.87
CA TRP A 285 -7.27 -17.87 -4.06
C TRP A 285 -7.51 -18.40 -5.48
N ARG A 286 -7.00 -17.67 -6.48
CA ARG A 286 -7.11 -18.04 -7.89
C ARG A 286 -6.34 -19.30 -8.21
N GLU A 287 -5.09 -19.40 -7.72
CA GLU A 287 -4.21 -20.55 -7.89
C GLU A 287 -4.81 -21.83 -7.29
N LEU A 288 -5.29 -21.74 -6.06
CA LEU A 288 -5.87 -22.89 -5.38
C LEU A 288 -7.18 -23.34 -6.01
N LEU A 289 -8.06 -22.41 -6.40
CA LEU A 289 -9.29 -22.76 -7.08
C LEU A 289 -9.00 -23.36 -8.47
N GLY A 290 -8.15 -22.69 -9.27
CA GLY A 290 -7.75 -23.18 -10.60
C GLY A 290 -7.08 -24.54 -10.51
N GLY A 291 -6.17 -24.72 -9.54
CA GLY A 291 -5.47 -25.97 -9.33
C GLY A 291 -6.34 -27.17 -8.96
N LEU A 292 -7.56 -27.00 -8.44
CA LEU A 292 -8.51 -28.11 -8.30
C LEU A 292 -8.90 -28.68 -9.66
N PHE A 293 -9.01 -27.84 -10.68
CA PHE A 293 -9.41 -28.21 -12.04
C PHE A 293 -8.26 -28.76 -12.90
N ASP A 294 -7.04 -28.91 -12.38
CA ASP A 294 -6.00 -29.75 -12.98
C ASP A 294 -6.42 -31.24 -12.93
N HIS A 295 -7.36 -31.59 -12.07
CA HIS A 295 -7.89 -32.94 -12.00
C HIS A 295 -8.76 -33.26 -13.23
N PRO A 296 -8.47 -34.31 -14.01
CA PRO A 296 -9.12 -34.58 -15.31
C PRO A 296 -10.64 -34.76 -15.26
N LEU A 297 -11.17 -35.22 -14.13
CA LEU A 297 -12.63 -35.37 -13.96
C LEU A 297 -13.28 -34.01 -13.67
N LEU A 298 -12.63 -33.13 -12.91
CA LEU A 298 -13.19 -31.85 -12.51
C LEU A 298 -13.19 -30.85 -13.67
N VAL A 299 -12.13 -30.78 -14.48
CA VAL A 299 -12.06 -29.86 -15.61
C VAL A 299 -13.16 -30.12 -16.65
N ARG A 300 -13.53 -31.39 -16.88
CA ARG A 300 -14.62 -31.78 -17.82
C ARG A 300 -15.99 -31.33 -17.37
N GLU A 301 -16.15 -31.07 -16.07
CA GLU A 301 -17.43 -30.63 -15.50
C GLU A 301 -17.55 -29.10 -15.38
N LEU A 302 -16.51 -28.33 -15.69
CA LEU A 302 -16.57 -26.84 -15.70
C LEU A 302 -17.76 -26.30 -16.52
N PRO A 303 -18.08 -26.84 -17.74
CA PRO A 303 -19.26 -26.40 -18.48
C PRO A 303 -20.58 -26.70 -17.79
N SER A 304 -20.59 -27.49 -16.71
CA SER A 304 -21.79 -27.81 -15.92
C SER A 304 -21.97 -26.95 -14.69
N LEU A 305 -21.28 -25.80 -14.60
CA LEU A 305 -21.36 -24.84 -13.48
C LEU A 305 -22.80 -24.39 -13.24
N ARG A 306 -23.33 -24.61 -12.06
CA ARG A 306 -24.71 -24.29 -11.66
C ARG A 306 -24.84 -22.98 -10.89
N SER A 307 -23.90 -22.73 -10.00
CA SER A 307 -23.91 -21.53 -9.16
C SER A 307 -22.54 -21.22 -8.60
N VAL A 308 -22.34 -19.96 -8.24
CA VAL A 308 -21.15 -19.48 -7.55
C VAL A 308 -21.57 -18.73 -6.31
N ARG A 309 -20.92 -19.02 -5.18
CA ARG A 309 -21.15 -18.33 -3.91
C ARG A 309 -19.82 -17.82 -3.35
N LEU A 310 -19.82 -16.58 -2.92
CA LEU A 310 -18.71 -15.95 -2.25
C LEU A 310 -19.15 -15.49 -0.84
N ASP A 311 -18.52 -16.01 0.19
CA ASP A 311 -18.70 -15.55 1.56
C ASP A 311 -17.70 -14.41 1.83
N VAL A 312 -18.23 -13.23 2.15
CA VAL A 312 -17.46 -11.99 2.27
C VAL A 312 -17.55 -11.47 3.70
N LEU A 313 -16.41 -11.20 4.31
CA LEU A 313 -16.34 -10.71 5.68
C LEU A 313 -16.94 -9.30 5.79
N ARG A 314 -17.89 -9.14 6.69
CA ARG A 314 -18.56 -7.89 7.03
C ARG A 314 -18.47 -7.63 8.54
N PRO A 315 -17.47 -6.90 9.02
CA PRO A 315 -17.35 -6.62 10.46
C PRO A 315 -18.31 -5.54 10.97
N GLY A 316 -18.93 -4.77 10.08
CA GLY A 316 -19.87 -3.69 10.37
C GLY A 316 -21.17 -3.79 9.57
N SER A 317 -21.80 -2.65 9.29
CA SER A 317 -23.06 -2.59 8.54
C SER A 317 -22.88 -2.68 7.03
N THR A 318 -21.76 -2.19 6.48
CA THR A 318 -21.52 -2.13 5.04
C THR A 318 -20.75 -3.35 4.54
N LEU A 319 -21.28 -4.02 3.52
CA LEU A 319 -20.61 -5.10 2.82
C LEU A 319 -19.72 -4.52 1.71
N ARG A 320 -18.41 -4.56 1.88
CA ARG A 320 -17.46 -4.17 0.82
C ARG A 320 -17.30 -5.29 -0.17
N VAL A 321 -17.65 -5.04 -1.42
CA VAL A 321 -17.72 -6.09 -2.44
C VAL A 321 -16.58 -6.03 -3.47
N SER A 322 -15.75 -4.98 -3.50
CA SER A 322 -14.76 -4.74 -4.55
C SER A 322 -13.83 -5.94 -4.80
N LYS A 323 -13.20 -6.51 -3.77
CA LYS A 323 -12.33 -7.69 -3.91
C LYS A 323 -13.10 -8.94 -4.37
N ALA A 324 -14.27 -9.16 -3.78
CA ALA A 324 -15.13 -10.28 -4.17
C ALA A 324 -15.62 -10.15 -5.62
N ALA A 325 -15.95 -8.93 -6.05
CA ALA A 325 -16.33 -8.63 -7.42
C ALA A 325 -15.17 -8.85 -8.40
N CYS A 326 -13.93 -8.41 -8.06
CA CYS A 326 -12.74 -8.68 -8.87
C CYS A 326 -12.50 -10.19 -9.01
N PHE A 327 -12.63 -10.96 -7.92
CA PHE A 327 -12.53 -12.43 -7.99
C PHE A 327 -13.61 -13.05 -8.86
N ALA A 328 -14.87 -12.62 -8.71
CA ALA A 328 -15.99 -13.08 -9.53
C ALA A 328 -15.80 -12.68 -11.00
N GLY A 329 -15.31 -11.47 -11.28
CA GLY A 329 -14.96 -11.00 -12.61
C GLY A 329 -13.88 -11.85 -13.27
N TRP A 330 -12.85 -12.24 -12.52
CA TRP A 330 -11.82 -13.18 -12.98
C TRP A 330 -12.43 -14.53 -13.35
N LEU A 331 -13.27 -15.09 -12.48
CA LEU A 331 -13.89 -16.38 -12.75
C LEU A 331 -14.77 -16.31 -13.99
N ALA A 332 -15.55 -15.23 -14.13
CA ALA A 332 -16.36 -15.02 -15.33
C ALA A 332 -15.51 -14.88 -16.60
N ALA A 333 -14.36 -14.17 -16.52
CA ALA A 333 -13.40 -14.05 -17.62
C ALA A 333 -12.83 -15.41 -18.03
N ALA A 334 -12.32 -16.16 -17.04
CA ALA A 334 -11.69 -17.47 -17.26
C ALA A 334 -12.67 -18.52 -17.83
N LEU A 335 -13.96 -18.41 -17.50
CA LEU A 335 -15.00 -19.32 -17.98
C LEU A 335 -15.81 -18.76 -19.16
N HIS A 336 -15.40 -17.61 -19.73
CA HIS A 336 -16.09 -16.95 -20.84
C HIS A 336 -17.58 -16.69 -20.58
N LEU A 337 -17.91 -16.25 -19.36
CA LEU A 337 -19.27 -15.94 -18.92
C LEU A 337 -19.53 -14.43 -19.02
N ASP A 338 -20.73 -14.07 -19.45
CA ASP A 338 -21.19 -12.68 -19.50
C ASP A 338 -22.14 -12.36 -18.34
N VAL A 339 -22.07 -11.13 -17.84
CA VAL A 339 -22.99 -10.63 -16.80
C VAL A 339 -24.32 -10.28 -17.46
N VAL A 340 -25.41 -10.94 -17.04
CA VAL A 340 -26.77 -10.66 -17.52
C VAL A 340 -27.64 -9.98 -16.47
N ARG A 341 -27.26 -10.09 -15.21
CA ARG A 341 -27.95 -9.41 -14.12
C ARG A 341 -26.94 -8.95 -13.07
N PRO A 342 -26.87 -7.65 -12.81
CA PRO A 342 -26.05 -7.11 -11.74
C PRO A 342 -26.47 -7.62 -10.36
N LEU A 343 -25.55 -7.47 -9.39
CA LEU A 343 -25.81 -7.77 -7.98
C LEU A 343 -26.93 -6.86 -7.46
N ALA A 344 -27.93 -7.47 -6.86
CA ALA A 344 -29.03 -6.78 -6.18
C ALA A 344 -29.33 -7.48 -4.84
N PRO A 345 -29.89 -6.74 -3.86
CA PRO A 345 -30.29 -7.34 -2.59
C PRO A 345 -31.25 -8.53 -2.78
N LYS A 346 -30.94 -9.63 -2.15
CA LYS A 346 -31.80 -10.81 -2.14
C LYS A 346 -32.94 -10.61 -1.14
N ARG A 347 -34.18 -10.86 -1.59
CA ARG A 347 -35.36 -10.72 -0.74
C ARG A 347 -35.20 -11.58 0.55
N ASN A 348 -35.48 -10.99 1.70
CA ASN A 348 -35.38 -11.62 3.01
C ASN A 348 -34.00 -12.17 3.38
N SER A 349 -32.94 -11.57 2.84
CA SER A 349 -31.56 -11.94 3.09
C SER A 349 -30.66 -10.71 2.99
N GLU A 350 -29.53 -10.74 3.67
CA GLU A 350 -28.49 -9.70 3.53
C GLU A 350 -27.54 -9.98 2.34
N SER A 351 -27.76 -11.08 1.61
CA SER A 351 -26.96 -11.44 0.45
C SER A 351 -27.27 -10.55 -0.75
N LEU A 352 -26.28 -10.37 -1.62
CA LEU A 352 -26.45 -9.81 -2.95
C LEU A 352 -26.46 -10.95 -3.98
N VAL A 353 -27.35 -10.88 -4.95
CA VAL A 353 -27.47 -11.91 -6.01
C VAL A 353 -27.48 -11.26 -7.37
N GLY A 354 -26.61 -11.73 -8.24
CA GLY A 354 -26.56 -11.44 -9.67
C GLY A 354 -26.64 -12.71 -10.50
N ALA A 355 -26.44 -12.61 -11.82
CA ALA A 355 -26.34 -13.78 -12.68
C ALA A 355 -25.38 -13.55 -13.85
N TRP A 356 -24.70 -14.62 -14.23
CA TRP A 356 -23.95 -14.76 -15.46
C TRP A 356 -24.73 -15.62 -16.49
N THR A 357 -24.25 -15.64 -17.72
CA THR A 357 -24.72 -16.57 -18.74
C THR A 357 -23.57 -17.18 -19.53
N ASP A 358 -23.74 -18.43 -19.96
CA ASP A 358 -22.90 -19.11 -20.96
C ASP A 358 -23.53 -19.04 -22.36
N GLY A 359 -24.53 -18.16 -22.56
CA GLY A 359 -25.35 -18.05 -23.78
C GLY A 359 -26.50 -19.05 -23.85
N ARG A 360 -26.61 -19.99 -22.89
CA ARG A 360 -27.68 -21.05 -22.89
C ARG A 360 -28.53 -20.98 -21.62
N ARG A 361 -27.95 -20.59 -20.51
CA ARG A 361 -28.62 -20.57 -19.20
C ARG A 361 -28.05 -19.48 -18.32
N GLU A 362 -28.83 -19.06 -17.33
CA GLU A 362 -28.34 -18.20 -16.26
C GLU A 362 -27.63 -19.01 -15.16
N ILE A 363 -26.54 -18.48 -14.67
CA ILE A 363 -25.75 -19.04 -13.58
C ILE A 363 -25.78 -18.00 -12.42
N PRO A 364 -26.49 -18.28 -11.33
CA PRO A 364 -26.59 -17.36 -10.20
C PRO A 364 -25.24 -17.18 -9.50
N VAL A 365 -24.97 -15.95 -9.12
CA VAL A 365 -23.80 -15.51 -8.33
C VAL A 365 -24.31 -14.87 -7.06
N GLU A 366 -23.92 -15.39 -5.90
CA GLU A 366 -24.34 -14.89 -4.61
C GLU A 366 -23.14 -14.42 -3.78
N PHE A 367 -23.20 -13.16 -3.30
CA PHE A 367 -22.26 -12.63 -2.29
C PHE A 367 -22.98 -12.65 -0.95
N ARG A 368 -22.46 -13.44 -0.02
CA ARG A 368 -23.05 -13.63 1.29
C ARG A 368 -22.19 -12.95 2.37
N PRO A 369 -22.75 -12.00 3.12
CA PRO A 369 -22.06 -11.44 4.26
C PRO A 369 -21.89 -12.49 5.36
N VAL A 370 -20.70 -12.57 5.92
CA VAL A 370 -20.41 -13.43 7.05
C VAL A 370 -19.70 -12.64 8.14
N ILE A 371 -20.00 -12.96 9.39
CA ILE A 371 -19.29 -12.42 10.54
C ILE A 371 -18.32 -13.51 11.00
N ALA A 372 -17.04 -13.22 10.98
CA ALA A 372 -16.00 -14.11 11.48
C ALA A 372 -15.00 -13.33 12.32
N ALA A 373 -14.27 -14.00 13.19
CA ALA A 373 -13.17 -13.40 13.91
C ALA A 373 -12.11 -12.94 12.90
N VAL A 374 -11.72 -11.67 13.01
CA VAL A 374 -10.68 -11.08 12.16
C VAL A 374 -9.36 -11.30 12.85
N PRO A 375 -8.36 -11.91 12.19
CA PRO A 375 -7.01 -11.97 12.73
C PRO A 375 -6.48 -10.55 13.01
N VAL A 376 -5.73 -10.39 14.08
CA VAL A 376 -5.09 -9.11 14.41
C VAL A 376 -4.19 -8.68 13.26
N GLY A 377 -4.34 -7.42 12.79
CA GLY A 377 -3.57 -6.88 11.66
C GLY A 377 -4.13 -7.15 10.26
N ALA A 378 -5.19 -7.97 10.13
CA ALA A 378 -5.80 -8.22 8.82
C ALA A 378 -6.63 -7.02 8.32
N PRO A 379 -6.58 -6.69 7.02
CA PRO A 379 -7.57 -5.81 6.41
C PRO A 379 -8.95 -6.49 6.50
N ALA A 380 -9.72 -6.05 7.48
CA ALA A 380 -10.88 -6.79 7.98
C ALA A 380 -12.05 -6.84 7.00
N THR A 381 -12.28 -5.74 6.28
CA THR A 381 -13.50 -5.50 5.54
C THR A 381 -13.40 -5.98 4.10
N GLY A 382 -14.39 -6.70 3.59
CA GLY A 382 -14.43 -7.18 2.20
C GLY A 382 -13.52 -8.38 1.89
N SER A 383 -12.87 -9.00 2.90
CA SER A 383 -12.03 -10.18 2.69
C SER A 383 -12.87 -11.40 2.37
N LEU A 384 -12.45 -12.19 1.38
CA LEU A 384 -13.06 -13.49 1.09
C LEU A 384 -12.83 -14.46 2.27
N GLN A 385 -13.89 -15.18 2.63
CA GLN A 385 -13.85 -16.24 3.64
C GLN A 385 -14.05 -17.61 3.01
N ARG A 386 -14.88 -17.66 1.97
CA ARG A 386 -15.12 -18.87 1.18
C ARG A 386 -15.50 -18.50 -0.24
N VAL A 387 -15.06 -19.31 -1.18
CA VAL A 387 -15.58 -19.38 -2.54
C VAL A 387 -16.09 -20.80 -2.76
N GLU A 388 -17.29 -20.95 -3.27
CA GLU A 388 -17.89 -22.24 -3.60
C GLU A 388 -18.47 -22.23 -5.01
N LEU A 389 -18.06 -23.19 -5.81
CA LEU A 389 -18.63 -23.50 -7.13
C LEU A 389 -19.42 -24.78 -7.01
N GLU A 390 -20.68 -24.77 -7.43
CA GLU A 390 -21.49 -25.98 -7.61
C GLU A 390 -21.59 -26.31 -9.09
N LEU A 391 -21.16 -27.54 -9.43
CA LEU A 391 -21.18 -28.06 -10.82
C LEU A 391 -21.94 -29.37 -10.85
N GLY A 392 -22.27 -29.85 -12.06
CA GLY A 392 -22.84 -31.17 -12.29
C GLY A 392 -24.11 -31.15 -13.13
N ARG A 393 -24.57 -32.34 -13.51
CA ARG A 393 -25.76 -32.56 -14.33
C ARG A 393 -26.71 -33.55 -13.67
N GLY A 394 -27.99 -33.27 -13.74
CA GLY A 394 -29.01 -34.12 -13.14
C GLY A 394 -28.83 -34.20 -11.60
N ARG A 395 -28.68 -35.41 -11.06
CA ARG A 395 -28.53 -35.64 -9.63
C ARG A 395 -27.08 -35.57 -9.14
N ARG A 396 -26.10 -35.55 -10.06
CA ARG A 396 -24.68 -35.42 -9.71
C ARG A 396 -24.34 -34.01 -9.23
N VAL A 397 -23.66 -33.91 -8.13
CA VAL A 397 -23.22 -32.62 -7.52
C VAL A 397 -21.74 -32.68 -7.23
N ILE A 398 -21.03 -31.74 -7.81
CA ILE A 398 -19.61 -31.46 -7.48
C ILE A 398 -19.56 -30.10 -6.79
N ARG A 399 -18.85 -30.02 -5.67
CA ARG A 399 -18.59 -28.76 -4.99
C ARG A 399 -17.11 -28.53 -4.90
N ALA A 400 -16.64 -27.51 -5.61
CA ALA A 400 -15.27 -27.00 -5.50
C ALA A 400 -15.28 -25.79 -4.55
N ARG A 401 -14.45 -25.82 -3.52
CA ARG A 401 -14.41 -24.78 -2.46
C ARG A 401 -13.00 -24.35 -2.18
N VAL A 402 -12.83 -23.06 -1.93
CA VAL A 402 -11.65 -22.51 -1.25
C VAL A 402 -12.15 -21.85 0.02
N THR A 403 -11.58 -22.20 1.15
CA THR A 403 -12.00 -21.68 2.47
C THR A 403 -10.79 -21.15 3.22
N ARG A 404 -10.94 -19.97 3.81
CA ARG A 404 -9.93 -19.36 4.67
C ARG A 404 -9.90 -20.05 6.02
N GLN A 405 -8.73 -20.47 6.43
CA GLN A 405 -8.38 -20.91 7.78
C GLN A 405 -7.57 -19.80 8.47
N ALA A 406 -7.08 -20.06 9.68
CA ALA A 406 -6.35 -19.06 10.45
C ALA A 406 -5.09 -18.54 9.71
N ASP A 407 -4.29 -19.46 9.16
CA ASP A 407 -2.96 -19.19 8.58
C ASP A 407 -2.79 -19.70 7.15
N HIS A 408 -3.82 -20.33 6.57
CA HIS A 408 -3.78 -20.88 5.22
C HIS A 408 -5.14 -20.85 4.52
N LEU A 409 -5.14 -21.09 3.22
CA LEU A 409 -6.32 -21.40 2.44
C LEU A 409 -6.37 -22.90 2.20
N LEU A 410 -7.56 -23.48 2.35
CA LEU A 410 -7.84 -24.88 2.04
C LEU A 410 -8.78 -24.95 0.85
N ALA A 411 -8.33 -25.56 -0.22
CA ALA A 411 -9.14 -25.87 -1.41
C ALA A 411 -9.52 -27.35 -1.41
N THR A 412 -10.78 -27.64 -1.60
CA THR A 412 -11.33 -29.01 -1.67
C THR A 412 -12.34 -29.14 -2.80
N ALA A 413 -12.38 -30.30 -3.43
CA ALA A 413 -13.47 -30.66 -4.33
C ALA A 413 -14.07 -31.99 -3.88
N ASP A 414 -15.39 -32.05 -3.78
CA ASP A 414 -16.14 -33.27 -3.51
C ASP A 414 -17.07 -33.61 -4.69
N TRP A 415 -17.25 -34.89 -4.94
CA TRP A 415 -18.20 -35.46 -5.93
C TRP A 415 -19.17 -36.33 -5.18
N ASP A 416 -20.43 -35.92 -5.18
CA ASP A 416 -21.52 -36.60 -4.44
C ASP A 416 -21.17 -36.84 -2.95
N GLY A 417 -20.39 -35.92 -2.36
CA GLY A 417 -19.95 -35.98 -0.96
C GLY A 417 -18.63 -36.70 -0.69
N ALA A 418 -18.03 -37.35 -1.69
CA ALA A 418 -16.69 -37.94 -1.58
C ALA A 418 -15.62 -36.93 -2.03
N GLU A 419 -14.62 -36.66 -1.18
CA GLU A 419 -13.51 -35.76 -1.55
C GLU A 419 -12.67 -36.39 -2.67
N VAL A 420 -12.47 -35.65 -3.76
CA VAL A 420 -11.70 -36.08 -4.95
C VAL A 420 -10.43 -35.26 -5.17
N ALA A 421 -10.34 -34.07 -4.60
CA ALA A 421 -9.15 -33.23 -4.67
C ALA A 421 -9.02 -32.36 -3.44
N ARG A 422 -7.77 -32.14 -3.01
CA ARG A 422 -7.40 -31.26 -1.89
C ARG A 422 -6.10 -30.54 -2.18
N ARG A 423 -6.07 -29.24 -1.90
CA ARG A 423 -4.86 -28.40 -1.94
C ARG A 423 -4.88 -27.43 -0.77
N ALA A 424 -3.72 -26.97 -0.35
CA ALA A 424 -3.60 -25.92 0.66
C ALA A 424 -2.44 -25.00 0.30
N GLY A 425 -2.56 -23.73 0.69
CA GLY A 425 -1.51 -22.73 0.54
C GLY A 425 -1.46 -21.83 1.76
N ARG A 426 -0.27 -21.49 2.23
CA ARG A 426 -0.07 -20.59 3.35
C ARG A 426 -0.44 -19.17 2.94
N LEU A 427 -1.15 -18.48 3.82
CA LEU A 427 -1.42 -17.05 3.65
C LEU A 427 -0.16 -16.27 3.98
N GLU A 428 0.21 -15.35 3.09
CA GLU A 428 1.23 -14.37 3.37
C GLU A 428 0.77 -13.44 4.51
N PRO A 429 1.71 -12.89 5.29
CA PRO A 429 1.40 -11.85 6.27
C PRO A 429 0.63 -10.70 5.63
N PHE A 430 -0.14 -9.97 6.44
CA PHE A 430 -0.92 -8.81 5.96
C PHE A 430 -0.05 -7.57 5.71
N ASP A 431 1.20 -7.77 5.39
CA ASP A 431 2.15 -6.76 5.01
C ASP A 431 1.88 -6.26 3.57
N GLU A 432 2.14 -5.00 3.29
CA GLU A 432 1.93 -4.40 1.97
C GLU A 432 3.16 -4.58 1.07
N ALA A 433 4.36 -4.62 1.65
CA ALA A 433 5.61 -4.64 0.90
C ALA A 433 5.71 -5.78 -0.14
N PRO A 434 5.36 -7.05 0.14
CA PRO A 434 5.41 -8.12 -0.85
C PRO A 434 4.51 -7.86 -2.07
N TYR A 435 3.31 -7.32 -1.85
CA TYR A 435 2.35 -7.05 -2.92
C TYR A 435 2.74 -5.83 -3.74
N VAL A 436 3.27 -4.79 -3.08
CA VAL A 436 3.82 -3.63 -3.79
C VAL A 436 5.04 -4.05 -4.60
N ALA A 437 5.93 -4.91 -4.07
CA ALA A 437 7.05 -5.46 -4.81
C ALA A 437 6.59 -6.22 -6.07
N GLU A 438 5.56 -7.07 -5.95
CA GLU A 438 4.98 -7.80 -7.09
C GLU A 438 4.46 -6.83 -8.17
N ALA A 439 3.80 -5.74 -7.77
CA ALA A 439 3.35 -4.70 -8.70
C ALA A 439 4.52 -4.00 -9.39
N LEU A 440 5.60 -3.71 -8.66
CA LEU A 440 6.77 -3.04 -9.22
C LEU A 440 7.59 -3.96 -10.15
N ASP A 441 7.52 -5.28 -9.98
CA ASP A 441 8.12 -6.25 -10.90
C ASP A 441 7.40 -6.32 -12.26
N GLN A 442 6.14 -5.88 -12.33
CA GLN A 442 5.27 -5.98 -13.50
C GLN A 442 4.80 -4.59 -13.96
N ILE A 443 5.72 -3.73 -14.36
CA ILE A 443 5.39 -2.39 -14.87
C ILE A 443 4.79 -2.54 -16.28
N GLY A 444 3.50 -2.81 -16.39
CA GLY A 444 2.81 -2.99 -17.67
C GLY A 444 1.36 -3.41 -17.47
N HIS A 445 0.62 -3.51 -18.57
CA HIS A 445 -0.79 -3.90 -18.52
C HIS A 445 -0.98 -5.37 -18.12
N ASP A 446 -1.72 -5.61 -17.03
CA ASP A 446 -2.22 -6.94 -16.65
C ASP A 446 -3.58 -7.17 -17.29
N ARG A 447 -3.59 -7.82 -18.46
CA ARG A 447 -4.83 -8.11 -19.21
C ARG A 447 -5.82 -8.95 -18.41
N ILE A 448 -5.33 -9.87 -17.57
CA ILE A 448 -6.21 -10.72 -16.76
C ILE A 448 -6.92 -9.87 -15.70
N PHE A 449 -6.19 -8.96 -15.07
CA PHE A 449 -6.77 -7.99 -14.14
C PHE A 449 -7.76 -7.06 -14.83
N GLU A 450 -7.38 -6.45 -15.94
CA GLU A 450 -8.20 -5.51 -16.71
C GLU A 450 -9.54 -6.16 -17.15
N GLU A 451 -9.50 -7.36 -17.70
CA GLU A 451 -10.69 -8.13 -18.04
C GLU A 451 -11.54 -8.49 -16.81
N SER A 452 -10.89 -8.81 -15.70
CA SER A 452 -11.56 -9.12 -14.44
C SER A 452 -12.30 -7.92 -13.89
N VAL A 453 -11.68 -6.75 -13.90
CA VAL A 453 -12.27 -5.47 -13.44
C VAL A 453 -13.44 -5.06 -14.34
N ALA A 454 -13.30 -5.21 -15.66
CA ALA A 454 -14.39 -4.90 -16.60
C ALA A 454 -15.66 -5.74 -16.33
N ARG A 455 -15.51 -7.04 -16.06
CA ARG A 455 -16.65 -7.91 -15.69
C ARG A 455 -17.14 -7.64 -14.27
N ALA A 456 -16.24 -7.36 -13.35
CA ALA A 456 -16.60 -7.00 -11.99
C ALA A 456 -17.45 -5.72 -11.94
N ALA A 457 -17.08 -4.68 -12.70
CA ALA A 457 -17.83 -3.44 -12.80
C ALA A 457 -19.26 -3.71 -13.31
N ARG A 458 -19.43 -4.48 -14.38
CA ARG A 458 -20.76 -4.89 -14.86
C ARG A 458 -21.55 -5.66 -13.81
N LEU A 459 -20.88 -6.52 -13.04
CA LEU A 459 -21.53 -7.32 -11.99
C LEU A 459 -22.03 -6.45 -10.83
N VAL A 460 -21.35 -5.36 -10.50
CA VAL A 460 -21.81 -4.42 -9.46
C VAL A 460 -22.72 -3.32 -9.98
N GLY A 461 -23.09 -3.33 -11.26
CA GLY A 461 -24.05 -2.38 -11.85
C GLY A 461 -23.43 -1.11 -12.40
N GLY A 462 -22.13 -1.15 -12.74
CA GLY A 462 -21.36 -0.08 -13.39
C GLY A 462 -21.40 -0.15 -14.92
#